data_3954b0129ca76403e6099e0989f5d15a
#
_entry.id   3954b0129ca76403e6099e0989f5d15a
#
_cell.length_a   1.000
_cell.length_b   1.000
_cell.length_c   1.000
_cell.angle_alpha   90.00
_cell.angle_beta   90.00
_cell.angle_gamma   90.00
#
_symmetry.space_group_name_H-M   'P 1'
#
loop_
_entity.id
_entity.type
_entity.pdbx_description
1 polymer ?
#
loop_
_entity_poly.entity_id
_entity_poly.type
_entity_poly.pdbx_seq_one_letter_code
_entity_poly.pdbx_strand_id
1 'polypeptide(L)'
;SPLKQDISVSKQLQLSYRQSSFSITFAALNYVASGNNRYAYKLEGFDENWVYTHDRKATYTNLNPGEYILRVKASNNDGIWNETEQTLSIEIKPPFWATWWFRSLSSCSIAVLLIWYIQTSREKHRQRLEDQKREDLHQLQLQFFTNISHEFRTPLSLILGPIERLLQESKNSGHTSQS
;
A
#
# COMPACT_ATOMS: atom_id res chain seq x y z
N SER A 1 -11.61 -22.29 18.17
CA SER A 1 -12.16 -23.63 17.91
C SER A 1 -11.31 -24.64 18.68
N PRO A 2 -11.91 -25.50 19.50
CA PRO A 2 -11.16 -26.51 20.24
C PRO A 2 -10.45 -27.45 19.25
N LEU A 3 -9.22 -27.84 19.59
CA LEU A 3 -8.47 -28.81 18.80
C LEU A 3 -9.27 -30.12 18.71
N LYS A 4 -9.45 -30.61 17.49
CA LYS A 4 -10.16 -31.88 17.23
C LYS A 4 -9.31 -33.13 17.53
N GLN A 5 -8.05 -32.97 17.91
CA GLN A 5 -7.09 -34.06 18.06
C GLN A 5 -6.52 -34.06 19.49
N ASP A 6 -6.50 -35.22 20.10
CA ASP A 6 -5.92 -35.42 21.43
C ASP A 6 -4.40 -35.20 21.37
N ILE A 7 -3.88 -34.25 22.16
CA ILE A 7 -2.47 -33.84 22.17
C ILE A 7 -1.59 -34.96 22.74
N SER A 8 -2.14 -35.91 23.46
CA SER A 8 -1.38 -37.03 24.06
C SER A 8 -0.66 -37.90 23.02
N VAL A 9 -1.08 -37.85 21.76
CA VAL A 9 -0.50 -38.61 20.63
C VAL A 9 0.40 -37.77 19.74
N SER A 10 0.22 -36.44 19.73
CA SER A 10 0.96 -35.54 18.83
C SER A 10 2.08 -34.83 19.58
N LYS A 11 3.33 -35.08 19.19
CA LYS A 11 4.51 -34.37 19.72
C LYS A 11 4.67 -32.95 19.13
N GLN A 12 3.80 -32.54 18.21
CA GLN A 12 3.88 -31.25 17.53
C GLN A 12 2.50 -30.62 17.39
N LEU A 13 2.41 -29.35 17.72
CA LEU A 13 1.21 -28.51 17.61
C LEU A 13 1.48 -27.34 16.68
N GLN A 14 0.71 -27.22 15.59
CA GLN A 14 0.79 -26.07 14.69
C GLN A 14 -0.35 -25.10 14.93
N LEU A 15 -0.02 -23.84 15.21
CA LEU A 15 -0.95 -22.77 15.46
C LEU A 15 -0.84 -21.68 14.39
N SER A 16 -1.96 -21.06 14.04
CA SER A 16 -1.96 -19.85 13.20
C SER A 16 -1.61 -18.63 14.05
N TYR A 17 -1.06 -17.57 13.43
CA TYR A 17 -0.81 -16.30 14.10
C TYR A 17 -2.01 -15.72 14.87
N ARG A 18 -3.25 -16.09 14.48
CA ARG A 18 -4.48 -15.70 15.18
C ARG A 18 -4.70 -16.48 16.49
N GLN A 19 -3.99 -17.57 16.65
CA GLN A 19 -4.05 -18.46 17.82
C GLN A 19 -2.81 -18.28 18.70
N SER A 20 -2.35 -17.04 18.84
CA SER A 20 -1.19 -16.67 19.67
C SER A 20 -1.43 -16.83 21.18
N SER A 21 -2.63 -17.22 21.57
CA SER A 21 -3.03 -17.48 22.95
C SER A 21 -3.62 -18.88 23.06
N PHE A 22 -3.05 -19.69 23.93
CA PHE A 22 -3.50 -21.06 24.16
C PHE A 22 -3.32 -21.45 25.63
N SER A 23 -4.04 -22.48 26.01
CA SER A 23 -3.91 -23.13 27.34
C SER A 23 -3.72 -24.61 27.15
N ILE A 24 -2.74 -25.18 27.83
CA ILE A 24 -2.47 -26.60 27.83
C ILE A 24 -2.73 -27.11 29.23
N THR A 25 -3.55 -28.16 29.35
CA THR A 25 -3.79 -28.88 30.61
C THR A 25 -2.98 -30.17 30.58
N PHE A 26 -2.21 -30.42 31.61
CA PHE A 26 -1.41 -31.61 31.80
C PHE A 26 -1.87 -32.40 33.01
N ALA A 27 -1.70 -33.69 32.96
CA ALA A 27 -2.07 -34.60 34.09
C ALA A 27 -0.88 -35.52 34.35
N ALA A 28 -0.52 -35.61 35.62
CA ALA A 28 0.38 -36.68 36.07
C ALA A 28 -0.44 -37.95 36.35
N LEU A 29 -0.01 -39.07 35.79
CA LEU A 29 -0.66 -40.39 36.07
C LEU A 29 -0.22 -40.91 37.42
N ASN A 30 -0.59 -40.19 38.47
CA ASN A 30 -0.42 -40.65 39.85
C ASN A 30 -1.80 -40.86 40.49
N TYR A 31 -2.15 -42.11 40.72
CA TYR A 31 -3.46 -42.50 41.25
C TYR A 31 -3.57 -42.38 42.76
N VAL A 32 -2.47 -42.17 43.50
CA VAL A 32 -2.44 -42.06 44.93
C VAL A 32 -2.35 -40.59 45.34
N ALA A 33 -3.41 -39.99 45.85
CA ALA A 33 -3.52 -38.62 46.37
C ALA A 33 -3.09 -37.54 45.34
N SER A 34 -3.78 -37.50 44.20
CA SER A 34 -3.50 -36.54 43.09
C SER A 34 -3.59 -35.04 43.40
N GLY A 35 -4.09 -34.69 44.62
CA GLY A 35 -4.27 -33.30 45.07
C GLY A 35 -2.96 -32.55 45.45
N ASN A 36 -1.91 -33.29 45.77
CA ASN A 36 -0.65 -32.71 46.28
C ASN A 36 0.49 -32.71 45.23
N ASN A 37 0.18 -33.09 44.00
CA ASN A 37 1.20 -33.07 42.93
C ASN A 37 1.62 -31.64 42.61
N ARG A 38 2.91 -31.42 42.43
CA ARG A 38 3.46 -30.18 41.92
C ARG A 38 3.87 -30.32 40.47
N TYR A 39 3.70 -29.27 39.73
CA TYR A 39 4.08 -29.22 38.32
C TYR A 39 5.11 -28.14 38.10
N ALA A 40 6.00 -28.37 37.16
CA ALA A 40 6.88 -27.33 36.66
C ALA A 40 6.82 -27.37 35.13
N TYR A 41 6.69 -26.22 34.53
CA TYR A 41 6.67 -26.06 33.09
C TYR A 41 7.56 -24.91 32.64
N LYS A 42 8.05 -25.00 31.43
CA LYS A 42 8.86 -23.96 30.77
C LYS A 42 8.59 -23.98 29.28
N LEU A 43 8.27 -22.84 28.72
CA LEU A 43 8.19 -22.65 27.27
C LEU A 43 9.51 -22.11 26.77
N GLU A 44 10.36 -22.96 26.19
CA GLU A 44 11.62 -22.52 25.60
C GLU A 44 11.35 -21.58 24.42
N GLY A 45 12.09 -20.49 24.38
CA GLY A 45 11.87 -19.39 23.44
C GLY A 45 10.98 -18.27 24.00
N PHE A 46 10.40 -18.46 25.21
CA PHE A 46 9.57 -17.45 25.87
C PHE A 46 9.92 -17.27 27.34
N ASP A 47 9.96 -18.40 28.13
CA ASP A 47 10.27 -18.35 29.54
C ASP A 47 11.78 -18.42 29.78
N GLU A 48 12.32 -17.58 30.66
CA GLU A 48 13.72 -17.67 31.10
C GLU A 48 13.93 -18.81 32.09
N ASN A 49 12.97 -18.99 33.01
CA ASN A 49 13.06 -19.95 34.10
C ASN A 49 11.86 -20.89 34.15
N TRP A 50 12.00 -21.98 34.93
CA TRP A 50 10.90 -22.88 35.21
C TRP A 50 9.84 -22.21 36.07
N VAL A 51 8.56 -22.36 35.68
CA VAL A 51 7.38 -21.93 36.45
C VAL A 51 6.87 -23.11 37.25
N TYR A 52 6.91 -22.98 38.58
CA TYR A 52 6.42 -23.99 39.52
C TYR A 52 5.00 -23.68 39.94
N THR A 53 4.12 -24.66 39.86
CA THR A 53 2.69 -24.47 40.15
C THR A 53 2.06 -25.75 40.70
N HIS A 54 0.90 -25.59 41.40
CA HIS A 54 -0.01 -26.69 41.75
C HIS A 54 -1.12 -26.85 40.68
N ASP A 55 -1.29 -25.84 39.82
CA ASP A 55 -2.29 -25.88 38.78
C ASP A 55 -1.83 -26.82 37.63
N ARG A 56 -2.82 -27.53 37.10
CA ARG A 56 -2.62 -28.45 35.97
C ARG A 56 -2.69 -27.76 34.61
N LYS A 57 -2.54 -26.43 34.59
CA LYS A 57 -2.77 -25.61 33.40
C LYS A 57 -1.66 -24.60 33.21
N ALA A 58 -1.06 -24.61 32.04
CA ALA A 58 -0.20 -23.53 31.54
C ALA A 58 -0.97 -22.69 30.52
N THR A 59 -0.97 -21.37 30.71
CA THR A 59 -1.64 -20.44 29.79
C THR A 59 -0.62 -19.44 29.28
N TYR A 60 -0.53 -19.34 27.97
CA TYR A 60 0.32 -18.38 27.28
C TYR A 60 -0.54 -17.49 26.38
N THR A 61 -0.21 -16.21 26.37
CA THR A 61 -0.93 -15.21 25.59
C THR A 61 0.04 -14.35 24.81
N ASN A 62 -0.40 -13.93 23.61
CA ASN A 62 0.34 -12.98 22.77
C ASN A 62 1.76 -13.45 22.39
N LEU A 63 1.90 -14.72 22.05
CA LEU A 63 3.15 -15.27 21.52
C LEU A 63 3.42 -14.78 20.10
N ASN A 64 4.67 -14.45 19.83
CA ASN A 64 5.11 -14.11 18.49
C ASN A 64 5.16 -15.35 17.58
N PRO A 65 5.04 -15.19 16.25
CA PRO A 65 5.31 -16.27 15.33
C PRO A 65 6.72 -16.83 15.53
N GLY A 66 6.83 -18.15 15.60
CA GLY A 66 8.10 -18.84 15.87
C GLY A 66 7.89 -20.28 16.32
N GLU A 67 8.99 -20.93 16.65
CA GLU A 67 9.04 -22.28 17.18
C GLU A 67 9.31 -22.24 18.70
N TYR A 68 8.53 -22.98 19.44
CA TYR A 68 8.60 -23.08 20.90
C TYR A 68 8.59 -24.54 21.32
N ILE A 69 9.23 -24.86 22.45
CA ILE A 69 9.20 -26.20 23.03
C ILE A 69 8.67 -26.07 24.46
N LEU A 70 7.45 -26.57 24.67
CA LEU A 70 6.92 -26.67 26.02
C LEU A 70 7.48 -27.90 26.69
N ARG A 71 8.17 -27.72 27.83
CA ARG A 71 8.67 -28.77 28.70
C ARG A 71 7.83 -28.80 29.97
N VAL A 72 7.40 -29.98 30.37
CA VAL A 72 6.60 -30.19 31.57
C VAL A 72 7.18 -31.34 32.36
N LYS A 73 7.32 -31.12 33.66
CA LYS A 73 7.63 -32.17 34.63
C LYS A 73 6.69 -32.11 35.85
N ALA A 74 6.51 -33.22 36.49
CA ALA A 74 5.67 -33.30 37.67
C ALA A 74 6.43 -33.94 38.84
N SER A 75 6.07 -33.58 40.06
CA SER A 75 6.53 -34.28 41.26
C SER A 75 5.39 -35.11 41.88
N ASN A 76 5.80 -36.15 42.57
CA ASN A 76 4.88 -36.90 43.44
C ASN A 76 4.59 -36.15 44.73
N ASN A 77 3.80 -36.75 45.61
CA ASN A 77 3.44 -36.23 46.94
C ASN A 77 4.64 -36.00 47.86
N ASP A 78 5.72 -36.76 47.67
CA ASP A 78 6.96 -36.70 48.47
C ASP A 78 7.94 -35.65 47.95
N GLY A 79 7.56 -34.88 46.93
CA GLY A 79 8.39 -33.83 46.33
C GLY A 79 9.47 -34.34 45.37
N ILE A 80 9.43 -35.64 45.02
CA ILE A 80 10.37 -36.22 44.06
C ILE A 80 9.92 -35.89 42.63
N TRP A 81 10.74 -35.19 41.90
CA TRP A 81 10.50 -34.82 40.53
C TRP A 81 10.74 -36.00 39.58
N ASN A 82 9.85 -36.14 38.57
CA ASN A 82 10.09 -37.06 37.49
C ASN A 82 11.31 -36.62 36.66
N GLU A 83 12.27 -37.52 36.48
CA GLU A 83 13.47 -37.26 35.66
C GLU A 83 13.18 -37.15 34.16
N THR A 84 12.05 -37.75 33.71
CA THR A 84 11.64 -37.75 32.33
C THR A 84 10.71 -36.56 32.05
N GLU A 85 11.22 -35.54 31.40
CA GLU A 85 10.42 -34.39 30.95
C GLU A 85 9.55 -34.78 29.76
N GLN A 86 8.31 -34.28 29.72
CA GLN A 86 7.45 -34.34 28.57
C GLN A 86 7.64 -33.09 27.74
N THR A 87 7.86 -33.25 26.45
CA THR A 87 8.11 -32.15 25.51
C THR A 87 7.03 -32.07 24.45
N LEU A 88 6.57 -30.85 24.13
CA LEU A 88 5.63 -30.57 23.05
C LEU A 88 6.19 -29.44 22.20
N SER A 89 6.44 -29.71 20.94
CA SER A 89 6.83 -28.67 19.99
C SER A 89 5.62 -27.88 19.53
N ILE A 90 5.71 -26.56 19.57
CA ILE A 90 4.64 -25.62 19.21
C ILE A 90 5.18 -24.68 18.15
N GLU A 91 4.60 -24.73 16.95
CA GLU A 91 4.95 -23.86 15.83
C GLU A 91 3.82 -22.85 15.60
N ILE A 92 4.13 -21.55 15.73
CA ILE A 92 3.19 -20.46 15.41
C ILE A 92 3.58 -19.88 14.06
N LYS A 93 2.73 -20.12 13.05
CA LYS A 93 3.00 -19.65 11.68
C LYS A 93 2.81 -18.15 11.55
N PRO A 94 3.74 -17.45 10.87
CA PRO A 94 3.60 -16.02 10.60
C PRO A 94 2.40 -15.74 9.68
N PRO A 95 1.82 -14.52 9.75
CA PRO A 95 0.78 -14.12 8.83
C PRO A 95 1.33 -14.03 7.39
N PHE A 96 0.46 -14.26 6.39
CA PHE A 96 0.84 -14.28 4.97
C PHE A 96 1.47 -12.97 4.48
N TRP A 97 1.05 -11.82 5.06
CA TRP A 97 1.60 -10.52 4.69
C TRP A 97 3.02 -10.27 5.23
N ALA A 98 3.48 -11.05 6.21
CA ALA A 98 4.84 -10.99 6.71
C ALA A 98 5.82 -11.81 5.86
N THR A 99 5.33 -12.61 4.91
CA THR A 99 6.14 -13.43 4.04
C THR A 99 6.88 -12.59 2.99
N TRP A 100 8.09 -12.99 2.65
CA TRP A 100 8.97 -12.25 1.74
C TRP A 100 8.35 -12.07 0.33
N TRP A 101 7.65 -13.07 -0.18
CA TRP A 101 7.01 -13.03 -1.49
C TRP A 101 5.87 -12.01 -1.55
N PHE A 102 5.07 -11.89 -0.48
CA PHE A 102 4.00 -10.89 -0.40
C PHE A 102 4.56 -9.47 -0.37
N ARG A 103 5.65 -9.23 0.39
CA ARG A 103 6.35 -7.95 0.43
C ARG A 103 6.92 -7.57 -0.94
N SER A 104 7.53 -8.53 -1.65
CA SER A 104 8.07 -8.32 -3.00
C SER A 104 6.97 -7.99 -4.00
N LEU A 105 5.85 -8.74 -3.97
CA LEU A 105 4.71 -8.49 -4.84
C LEU A 105 4.07 -7.12 -4.58
N SER A 106 3.91 -6.76 -3.32
CA SER A 106 3.39 -5.44 -2.92
C SER A 106 4.29 -4.29 -3.38
N SER A 107 5.61 -4.41 -3.20
CA SER A 107 6.58 -3.42 -3.67
C SER A 107 6.55 -3.26 -5.19
N CYS A 108 6.48 -4.36 -5.92
CA CYS A 108 6.37 -4.35 -7.38
C CYS A 108 5.08 -3.65 -7.84
N SER A 109 3.95 -3.95 -7.20
CA SER A 109 2.67 -3.30 -7.50
C SER A 109 2.72 -1.79 -7.29
N ILE A 110 3.30 -1.35 -6.19
CA ILE A 110 3.48 0.09 -5.91
C ILE A 110 4.38 0.75 -6.95
N ALA A 111 5.48 0.10 -7.34
CA ALA A 111 6.39 0.63 -8.36
C ALA A 111 5.69 0.78 -9.73
N VAL A 112 4.89 -0.19 -10.15
CA VAL A 112 4.10 -0.13 -11.39
C VAL A 112 3.11 1.03 -11.36
N LEU A 113 2.39 1.21 -10.25
CA LEU A 113 1.45 2.33 -10.08
C LEU A 113 2.15 3.68 -10.12
N LEU A 114 3.33 3.81 -9.52
CA LEU A 114 4.13 5.03 -9.58
C LEU A 114 4.61 5.35 -11.00
N ILE A 115 5.09 4.35 -11.73
CA ILE A 115 5.52 4.52 -13.13
C ILE A 115 4.32 4.96 -13.98
N TRP A 116 3.18 4.31 -13.84
CA TRP A 116 1.96 4.66 -14.55
C TRP A 116 1.50 6.10 -14.24
N TYR A 117 1.55 6.49 -12.96
CA TYR A 117 1.21 7.85 -12.54
C TYR A 117 2.16 8.90 -13.13
N ILE A 118 3.47 8.62 -13.14
CA ILE A 118 4.46 9.52 -13.72
C ILE A 118 4.26 9.66 -15.24
N GLN A 119 3.96 8.57 -15.95
CA GLN A 119 3.71 8.60 -17.40
C GLN A 119 2.47 9.43 -17.74
N THR A 120 1.36 9.18 -17.06
CA THR A 120 0.11 9.96 -17.26
C THR A 120 0.28 11.44 -16.90
N SER A 121 1.05 11.76 -15.88
CA SER A 121 1.35 13.14 -15.51
C SER A 121 2.19 13.86 -16.58
N ARG A 122 3.21 13.17 -17.13
CA ARG A 122 4.05 13.71 -18.21
C ARG A 122 3.28 13.98 -19.51
N GLU A 123 2.35 13.11 -19.87
CA GLU A 123 1.51 13.31 -21.04
C GLU A 123 0.62 14.54 -20.90
N LYS A 124 -0.01 14.74 -19.74
CA LYS A 124 -0.82 15.93 -19.44
C LYS A 124 0.02 17.22 -19.50
N HIS A 125 1.26 17.19 -19.02
CA HIS A 125 2.15 18.35 -19.13
C HIS A 125 2.54 18.65 -20.57
N ARG A 126 2.81 17.64 -21.39
CA ARG A 126 3.13 17.84 -22.83
C ARG A 126 1.93 18.44 -23.56
N GLN A 127 0.74 17.92 -23.35
CA GLN A 127 -0.47 18.47 -23.98
C GLN A 127 -0.69 19.95 -23.63
N ARG A 128 -0.55 20.32 -22.36
CA ARG A 128 -0.67 21.73 -21.94
C ARG A 128 0.35 22.64 -22.61
N LEU A 129 1.59 22.20 -22.76
CA LEU A 129 2.63 22.96 -23.46
C LEU A 129 2.35 23.10 -24.96
N GLU A 130 1.78 22.08 -25.59
CA GLU A 130 1.38 22.14 -27.00
C GLU A 130 0.19 23.06 -27.21
N ASP A 131 -0.79 23.03 -26.32
CA ASP A 131 -1.96 23.92 -26.37
C ASP A 131 -1.55 25.38 -26.17
N GLN A 132 -0.66 25.67 -25.23
CA GLN A 132 -0.10 27.02 -25.04
C GLN A 132 0.64 27.51 -26.29
N LYS A 133 1.47 26.70 -26.89
CA LYS A 133 2.16 27.06 -28.14
C LYS A 133 1.19 27.33 -29.28
N ARG A 134 0.09 26.61 -29.38
CA ARG A 134 -0.96 26.85 -30.40
C ARG A 134 -1.66 28.17 -30.17
N GLU A 135 -2.01 28.47 -28.93
CA GLU A 135 -2.61 29.76 -28.55
C GLU A 135 -1.69 30.93 -28.84
N ASP A 136 -0.40 30.82 -28.47
CA ASP A 136 0.60 31.87 -28.76
C ASP A 136 0.75 32.11 -30.27
N LEU A 137 0.83 31.04 -31.06
CA LEU A 137 0.90 31.16 -32.51
C LEU A 137 -0.37 31.80 -33.10
N HIS A 138 -1.52 31.44 -32.59
CA HIS A 138 -2.78 32.03 -33.03
C HIS A 138 -2.87 33.54 -32.71
N GLN A 139 -2.44 33.93 -31.52
CA GLN A 139 -2.38 35.33 -31.13
C GLN A 139 -1.41 36.12 -32.00
N LEU A 140 -0.22 35.57 -32.29
CA LEU A 140 0.75 36.20 -33.21
C LEU A 140 0.18 36.37 -34.61
N GLN A 141 -0.57 35.38 -35.13
CA GLN A 141 -1.24 35.50 -36.43
C GLN A 141 -2.30 36.61 -36.44
N LEU A 142 -3.14 36.70 -35.42
CA LEU A 142 -4.15 37.75 -35.31
C LEU A 142 -3.50 39.14 -35.23
N GLN A 143 -2.46 39.28 -34.42
CA GLN A 143 -1.69 40.53 -34.33
C GLN A 143 -1.06 40.95 -35.66
N PHE A 144 -0.49 39.95 -36.35
CA PHE A 144 0.07 40.19 -37.68
C PHE A 144 -0.99 40.67 -38.69
N PHE A 145 -2.15 40.01 -38.76
CA PHE A 145 -3.25 40.46 -39.65
C PHE A 145 -3.78 41.83 -39.29
N THR A 146 -3.88 42.14 -38.01
CA THR A 146 -4.35 43.44 -37.52
C THR A 146 -3.36 44.54 -37.94
N ASN A 147 -2.05 44.32 -37.72
CA ASN A 147 -1.03 45.27 -38.06
C ASN A 147 -0.95 45.48 -39.58
N ILE A 148 -0.96 44.41 -40.36
CA ILE A 148 -0.99 44.51 -41.83
C ILE A 148 -2.22 45.27 -42.31
N SER A 149 -3.39 44.99 -41.79
CA SER A 149 -4.63 45.70 -42.14
C SER A 149 -4.50 47.21 -41.93
N HIS A 150 -3.89 47.61 -40.83
CA HIS A 150 -3.62 49.03 -40.56
C HIS A 150 -2.60 49.64 -41.46
N GLU A 151 -1.51 48.93 -41.74
CA GLU A 151 -0.47 49.41 -42.65
C GLU A 151 -0.91 49.45 -44.10
N PHE A 152 -1.80 48.60 -44.55
CA PHE A 152 -2.40 48.66 -45.89
C PHE A 152 -3.47 49.73 -46.03
N ARG A 153 -4.20 50.08 -44.98
CA ARG A 153 -5.23 51.12 -45.03
C ARG A 153 -4.68 52.49 -45.38
N THR A 154 -3.50 52.82 -44.88
CA THR A 154 -2.88 54.14 -45.09
C THR A 154 -2.51 54.35 -46.57
N PRO A 155 -1.74 53.48 -47.27
CA PRO A 155 -1.42 53.66 -48.66
C PRO A 155 -2.64 53.55 -49.59
N LEU A 156 -3.61 52.68 -49.23
CA LEU A 156 -4.86 52.52 -50.00
C LEU A 156 -5.69 53.82 -49.97
N SER A 157 -5.79 54.47 -48.80
CA SER A 157 -6.50 55.75 -48.66
C SER A 157 -5.76 56.86 -49.45
N LEU A 158 -4.43 56.85 -49.50
CA LEU A 158 -3.65 57.80 -50.28
C LEU A 158 -3.81 57.65 -51.79
N ILE A 159 -4.14 56.47 -52.30
CA ILE A 159 -4.39 56.15 -53.70
C ILE A 159 -5.85 56.43 -54.03
N LEU A 160 -6.78 55.98 -53.21
CA LEU A 160 -8.22 56.14 -53.45
C LEU A 160 -8.68 57.60 -53.43
N GLY A 161 -8.14 58.42 -52.52
CA GLY A 161 -8.49 59.82 -52.37
C GLY A 161 -8.26 60.65 -53.64
N PRO A 162 -7.12 60.60 -54.30
CA PRO A 162 -6.93 61.27 -55.59
C PRO A 162 -7.79 60.72 -56.73
N ILE A 163 -8.01 59.41 -56.78
CA ILE A 163 -8.86 58.77 -57.80
C ILE A 163 -10.31 59.23 -57.66
N GLU A 164 -10.87 59.29 -56.45
CA GLU A 164 -12.20 59.80 -56.19
C GLU A 164 -12.34 61.28 -56.58
N ARG A 165 -11.35 62.09 -56.32
CA ARG A 165 -11.33 63.50 -56.75
C ARG A 165 -11.36 63.62 -58.25
N LEU A 166 -10.52 62.86 -58.98
CA LEU A 166 -10.49 62.87 -60.45
C LEU A 166 -11.84 62.37 -61.06
N LEU A 167 -12.48 61.41 -60.44
CA LEU A 167 -13.81 60.94 -60.87
C LEU A 167 -14.89 61.97 -60.62
N GLN A 168 -14.83 62.72 -59.52
CA GLN A 168 -15.75 63.81 -59.23
C GLN A 168 -15.54 64.99 -60.20
N GLU A 169 -14.29 65.38 -60.50
CA GLU A 169 -13.97 66.42 -61.50
C GLU A 169 -14.47 66.05 -62.87
N SER A 170 -14.22 64.79 -63.31
CA SER A 170 -14.70 64.25 -64.58
C SER A 170 -16.25 64.28 -64.66
N LYS A 171 -16.91 64.02 -63.62
CA LYS A 171 -18.42 64.01 -63.56
C LYS A 171 -19.00 65.44 -63.54
N ASN A 172 -18.29 66.40 -62.97
CA ASN A 172 -18.70 67.80 -62.93
C ASN A 172 -18.39 68.49 -64.31
N SER A 173 -17.33 68.09 -64.99
CA SER A 173 -16.99 68.62 -66.33
C SER A 173 -17.92 68.13 -67.45
N GLY A 174 -18.55 66.94 -67.24
CA GLY A 174 -19.54 66.39 -68.18
C GLY A 174 -20.91 67.11 -68.17
N HIS A 175 -21.22 67.85 -67.12
CA HIS A 175 -22.48 68.58 -66.96
C HIS A 175 -22.44 70.02 -67.48
N THR A 176 -21.29 70.57 -67.86
CA THR A 176 -21.15 71.95 -68.34
C THR A 176 -21.13 72.10 -69.92
N SER A 177 -21.34 70.99 -70.64
CA SER A 177 -21.35 71.06 -72.11
C SER A 177 -22.71 70.80 -72.78
N GLN A 178 -23.81 70.97 -71.99
CA GLN A 178 -25.17 71.01 -72.57
C GLN A 178 -25.92 72.25 -72.03
N SER A 179 -25.61 73.43 -72.58
CA SER A 179 -26.45 74.60 -72.55
C SER A 179 -26.20 75.37 -73.87
#